data_3653920be60a6b8bc59f3e7012795bf7
#
_entry.id   3653920be60a6b8bc59f3e7012795bf7
#
_cell.length_a   1.000
_cell.length_b   1.000
_cell.length_c   1.000
_cell.angle_alpha   90.00
_cell.angle_beta   90.00
_cell.angle_gamma   90.00
#
_symmetry.space_group_name_H-M   'P 1'
#
loop_
_entity.id
_entity.type
_entity.pdbx_description
1 polymer ?
#
loop_
_entity_poly.entity_id
_entity_poly.type
_entity_poly.pdbx_seq_one_letter_code
_entity_poly.pdbx_strand_id
1 'polypeptide(L)'
;GRPAMITAATGAIALVIAPVARDYGMDYFIATVILGGLIQIVLALLGVAKLMRFIPRSVMVGFVNALAILIFISQVPQLFGVPWLVYPLVVAGLLIMYLLPRLTKVVPAPLVAIVLLTGAAVVFGLNVPTVGDQGELPRSLPELFIPNVPLNLETLQIIAPFAIAMAVVGILESLMTAKLVDDITKTPSN
;
A
#
# COMPACT_ATOMS: atom_id res chain seq x y z
N GLY A 1 6.46 12.39 15.38
CA GLY A 1 5.49 11.33 15.29
C GLY A 1 4.51 11.40 16.43
N ARG A 2 3.32 10.91 16.21
CA ARG A 2 2.25 10.93 17.20
C ARG A 2 2.17 9.57 17.92
N PRO A 3 1.95 9.52 19.25
CA PRO A 3 1.60 8.27 19.94
C PRO A 3 0.35 7.64 19.34
N ALA A 4 0.30 6.31 19.29
CA ALA A 4 -0.79 5.50 18.72
C ALA A 4 -0.94 5.58 17.19
N MET A 5 0.09 6.06 16.47
CA MET A 5 0.14 6.07 15.01
C MET A 5 1.34 5.27 14.52
N ILE A 6 1.09 4.36 13.58
CA ILE A 6 2.12 3.63 12.87
C ILE A 6 2.11 4.12 11.42
N THR A 7 3.28 4.50 10.91
CA THR A 7 3.49 4.80 9.49
C THR A 7 4.29 3.66 8.86
N ALA A 8 3.81 3.16 7.76
CA ALA A 8 4.46 2.09 7.01
C ALA A 8 4.22 2.29 5.52
N ALA A 9 4.98 1.59 4.69
CA ALA A 9 4.70 1.51 3.27
C ALA A 9 3.33 0.86 3.07
N THR A 10 2.50 1.47 2.24
CA THR A 10 1.13 1.01 1.98
C THR A 10 1.01 0.41 0.59
N GLY A 11 -0.05 -0.37 0.36
CA GLY A 11 -0.38 -0.87 -0.96
C GLY A 11 -0.58 0.23 -2.01
N ALA A 12 -1.02 1.41 -1.59
CA ALA A 12 -1.16 2.57 -2.48
C ALA A 12 0.20 3.05 -3.00
N ILE A 13 1.20 3.17 -2.13
CA ILE A 13 2.57 3.51 -2.53
C ILE A 13 3.13 2.44 -3.45
N ALA A 14 2.93 1.15 -3.12
CA ALA A 14 3.38 0.05 -3.95
C ALA A 14 2.81 0.12 -5.37
N LEU A 15 1.52 0.42 -5.54
CA LEU A 15 0.90 0.57 -6.85
C LEU A 15 1.49 1.72 -7.66
N VAL A 16 1.89 2.81 -7.00
CA VAL A 16 2.49 3.98 -7.68
C VAL A 16 3.88 3.68 -8.20
N ILE A 17 4.71 2.93 -7.43
CA ILE A 17 6.12 2.70 -7.76
C ILE A 17 6.40 1.34 -8.39
N ALA A 18 5.47 0.38 -8.35
CA ALA A 18 5.64 -0.94 -8.95
C ALA A 18 6.03 -0.91 -10.44
N PRO A 19 5.49 0.01 -11.28
CA PRO A 19 5.92 0.12 -12.67
C PRO A 19 7.43 0.36 -12.82
N VAL A 20 8.04 1.12 -11.91
CA VAL A 20 9.49 1.38 -11.96
C VAL A 20 10.28 0.08 -11.79
N ALA A 21 9.89 -0.76 -10.82
CA ALA A 21 10.56 -2.04 -10.61
C ALA A 21 10.43 -2.97 -11.82
N ARG A 22 9.23 -2.98 -12.45
CA ARG A 22 8.94 -3.82 -13.60
C ARG A 22 9.65 -3.36 -14.87
N ASP A 23 9.65 -2.06 -15.13
CA ASP A 23 10.07 -1.50 -16.42
C ASP A 23 11.56 -1.11 -16.44
N TYR A 24 12.14 -0.76 -15.26
CA TYR A 24 13.52 -0.28 -15.12
C TYR A 24 14.38 -1.10 -14.15
N GLY A 25 13.76 -2.03 -13.42
CA GLY A 25 14.45 -2.91 -12.48
C GLY A 25 14.58 -2.37 -11.06
N MET A 26 15.17 -3.21 -10.19
CA MET A 26 15.21 -2.97 -8.74
C MET A 26 16.10 -1.78 -8.35
N ASP A 27 17.18 -1.52 -9.08
CA ASP A 27 18.06 -0.36 -8.83
C ASP A 27 17.32 0.96 -8.96
N TYR A 28 16.58 1.14 -10.05
CA TYR A 28 15.74 2.32 -10.27
C TYR A 28 14.60 2.43 -9.27
N PHE A 29 14.01 1.29 -8.87
CA PHE A 29 12.98 1.25 -7.84
C PHE A 29 13.54 1.79 -6.50
N ILE A 30 14.69 1.29 -6.05
CA ILE A 30 15.31 1.74 -4.80
C ILE A 30 15.74 3.21 -4.89
N ALA A 31 16.30 3.63 -6.02
CA ALA A 31 16.63 5.05 -6.25
C ALA A 31 15.37 5.94 -6.16
N THR A 32 14.24 5.47 -6.70
CA THR A 32 12.93 6.15 -6.61
C THR A 32 12.48 6.29 -5.16
N VAL A 33 12.60 5.23 -4.36
CA VAL A 33 12.24 5.24 -2.94
C VAL A 33 13.10 6.21 -2.15
N ILE A 34 14.42 6.21 -2.39
CA ILE A 34 15.36 7.14 -1.75
C ILE A 34 15.00 8.58 -2.11
N LEU A 35 14.81 8.88 -3.40
CA LEU A 35 14.43 10.21 -3.86
C LEU A 35 13.09 10.66 -3.27
N GLY A 36 12.10 9.76 -3.25
CA GLY A 36 10.79 10.02 -2.64
C GLY A 36 10.89 10.35 -1.15
N GLY A 37 11.72 9.61 -0.41
CA GLY A 37 12.00 9.89 1.00
C GLY A 37 12.67 11.25 1.21
N LEU A 38 13.64 11.61 0.36
CA LEU A 38 14.29 12.92 0.41
C LEU A 38 13.28 14.05 0.13
N ILE A 39 12.42 13.88 -0.86
CA ILE A 39 11.35 14.84 -1.16
C ILE A 39 10.42 14.99 0.05
N GLN A 40 10.02 13.90 0.70
CA GLN A 40 9.18 13.95 1.91
C GLN A 40 9.85 14.73 3.04
N ILE A 41 11.15 14.55 3.26
CA ILE A 41 11.92 15.29 4.26
C ILE A 41 11.90 16.79 3.93
N VAL A 42 12.18 17.15 2.68
CA VAL A 42 12.15 18.56 2.23
C VAL A 42 10.77 19.16 2.43
N LEU A 43 9.70 18.48 2.01
CA LEU A 43 8.33 18.95 2.17
C LEU A 43 7.95 19.10 3.65
N ALA A 44 8.43 18.19 4.52
CA ALA A 44 8.22 18.30 5.96
C ALA A 44 8.93 19.53 6.55
N LEU A 45 10.18 19.80 6.16
CA LEU A 45 10.94 20.98 6.59
C LEU A 45 10.30 22.29 6.10
N LEU A 46 9.72 22.30 4.91
CA LEU A 46 8.95 23.42 4.37
C LEU A 46 7.59 23.60 5.06
N GLY A 47 7.22 22.70 5.95
CA GLY A 47 5.97 22.80 6.70
C GLY A 47 4.71 22.49 5.87
N VAL A 48 4.84 21.75 4.78
CA VAL A 48 3.72 21.37 3.91
C VAL A 48 2.63 20.63 4.68
N ALA A 49 2.98 19.90 5.74
CA ALA A 49 2.02 19.27 6.64
C ALA A 49 0.99 20.27 7.22
N LYS A 50 1.36 21.53 7.41
CA LYS A 50 0.44 22.58 7.92
C LYS A 50 -0.65 22.92 6.90
N LEU A 51 -0.42 22.69 5.61
CA LEU A 51 -1.41 22.92 4.55
C LEU A 51 -2.56 21.89 4.58
N MET A 52 -2.36 20.76 5.24
CA MET A 52 -3.39 19.71 5.34
C MET A 52 -4.67 20.18 6.04
N ARG A 53 -4.58 21.14 6.97
CA ARG A 53 -5.78 21.72 7.61
C ARG A 53 -6.73 22.41 6.60
N PHE A 54 -6.23 22.76 5.43
CA PHE A 54 -6.99 23.40 4.36
C PHE A 54 -7.58 22.38 3.36
N ILE A 55 -7.21 21.10 3.47
CA ILE A 55 -7.74 20.07 2.57
C ILE A 55 -9.18 19.73 2.99
N PRO A 56 -10.16 19.98 2.13
CA PRO A 56 -11.56 19.64 2.41
C PRO A 56 -11.74 18.14 2.59
N ARG A 57 -12.70 17.76 3.43
CA ARG A 57 -13.07 16.35 3.63
C ARG A 57 -13.42 15.63 2.31
N SER A 58 -14.00 16.34 1.34
CA SER A 58 -14.33 15.80 0.03
C SER A 58 -13.10 15.32 -0.75
N VAL A 59 -11.97 16.03 -0.63
CA VAL A 59 -10.70 15.63 -1.27
C VAL A 59 -10.18 14.34 -0.64
N MET A 60 -10.24 14.23 0.70
CA MET A 60 -9.84 13.00 1.40
C MET A 60 -10.71 11.80 1.00
N VAL A 61 -12.02 11.98 0.93
CA VAL A 61 -12.96 10.93 0.49
C VAL A 61 -12.67 10.55 -0.96
N GLY A 62 -12.45 11.54 -1.84
CA GLY A 62 -12.09 11.30 -3.24
C GLY A 62 -10.81 10.51 -3.38
N PHE A 63 -9.78 10.84 -2.59
CA PHE A 63 -8.50 10.12 -2.57
C PHE A 63 -8.69 8.64 -2.15
N VAL A 64 -9.42 8.39 -1.06
CA VAL A 64 -9.69 7.02 -0.58
C VAL A 64 -10.48 6.21 -1.62
N ASN A 65 -11.48 6.82 -2.25
CA ASN A 65 -12.26 6.17 -3.30
C ASN A 65 -11.39 5.85 -4.53
N ALA A 66 -10.53 6.78 -4.94
CA ALA A 66 -9.60 6.55 -6.05
C ALA A 66 -8.64 5.39 -5.73
N LEU A 67 -8.10 5.31 -4.52
CA LEU A 67 -7.28 4.19 -4.08
C LEU A 67 -8.04 2.87 -4.11
N ALA A 68 -9.28 2.85 -3.61
CA ALA A 68 -10.11 1.66 -3.64
C ALA A 68 -10.34 1.15 -5.07
N ILE A 69 -10.60 2.06 -6.02
CA ILE A 69 -10.76 1.74 -7.43
C ILE A 69 -9.45 1.20 -8.03
N LEU A 70 -8.31 1.85 -7.76
CA LEU A 70 -7.01 1.42 -8.26
C LEU A 70 -6.63 0.03 -7.72
N ILE A 71 -6.83 -0.21 -6.42
CA ILE A 71 -6.59 -1.52 -5.81
C ILE A 71 -7.52 -2.57 -6.44
N PHE A 72 -8.79 -2.27 -6.62
CA PHE A 72 -9.72 -3.18 -7.27
C PHE A 72 -9.28 -3.53 -8.70
N ILE A 73 -8.96 -2.52 -9.52
CA ILE A 73 -8.48 -2.73 -10.89
C ILE A 73 -7.19 -3.58 -10.91
N SER A 74 -6.29 -3.39 -9.96
CA SER A 74 -5.05 -4.18 -9.87
C SER A 74 -5.29 -5.66 -9.53
N GLN A 75 -6.43 -5.99 -8.91
CA GLN A 75 -6.83 -7.36 -8.60
C GLN A 75 -7.58 -8.05 -9.73
N VAL A 76 -8.20 -7.29 -10.64
CA VAL A 76 -9.00 -7.84 -11.74
C VAL A 76 -8.22 -8.87 -12.59
N PRO A 77 -6.97 -8.64 -13.01
CA PRO A 77 -6.19 -9.62 -13.76
C PRO A 77 -6.01 -10.95 -13.03
N GLN A 78 -6.01 -10.95 -11.69
CA GLN A 78 -5.85 -12.15 -10.86
C GLN A 78 -7.11 -13.03 -10.85
N LEU A 79 -8.20 -12.57 -11.46
CA LEU A 79 -9.46 -13.32 -11.56
C LEU A 79 -9.66 -13.94 -12.95
N PHE A 80 -8.75 -13.71 -13.89
CA PHE A 80 -8.84 -14.29 -15.24
C PHE A 80 -7.80 -15.38 -15.45
N GLY A 81 -8.20 -16.46 -16.14
CA GLY A 81 -7.30 -17.57 -16.44
C GLY A 81 -6.91 -18.43 -15.23
N VAL A 82 -7.67 -18.35 -14.15
CA VAL A 82 -7.41 -19.07 -12.89
C VAL A 82 -8.34 -20.28 -12.73
N PRO A 83 -7.95 -21.29 -11.93
CA PRO A 83 -8.82 -22.42 -11.62
C PRO A 83 -10.17 -21.96 -11.06
N TRP A 84 -11.24 -22.67 -11.40
CA TRP A 84 -12.60 -22.31 -10.98
C TRP A 84 -12.78 -22.25 -9.45
N LEU A 85 -11.95 -22.97 -8.68
CA LEU A 85 -11.92 -22.95 -7.21
C LEU A 85 -11.58 -21.57 -6.63
N VAL A 86 -10.93 -20.70 -7.39
CA VAL A 86 -10.62 -19.31 -6.96
C VAL A 86 -11.90 -18.52 -6.71
N TYR A 87 -12.91 -18.68 -7.55
CA TYR A 87 -14.14 -17.88 -7.44
C TYR A 87 -14.91 -18.13 -6.14
N PRO A 88 -15.21 -19.39 -5.72
CA PRO A 88 -15.84 -19.62 -4.43
C PRO A 88 -14.98 -19.17 -3.25
N LEU A 89 -13.65 -19.24 -3.33
CA LEU A 89 -12.77 -18.70 -2.29
C LEU A 89 -12.87 -17.18 -2.21
N VAL A 90 -12.90 -16.48 -3.34
CA VAL A 90 -13.11 -15.02 -3.38
C VAL A 90 -14.46 -14.64 -2.77
N VAL A 91 -15.55 -15.35 -3.16
CA VAL A 91 -16.88 -15.12 -2.60
C VAL A 91 -16.90 -15.38 -1.08
N ALA A 92 -16.27 -16.47 -0.63
CA ALA A 92 -16.17 -16.77 0.81
C ALA A 92 -15.39 -15.67 1.56
N GLY A 93 -14.29 -15.19 0.99
CA GLY A 93 -13.52 -14.08 1.56
C GLY A 93 -14.34 -12.80 1.68
N LEU A 94 -15.07 -12.43 0.64
CA LEU A 94 -15.96 -11.25 0.65
C LEU A 94 -17.09 -11.43 1.67
N LEU A 95 -17.67 -12.61 1.79
CA LEU A 95 -18.69 -12.91 2.80
C LEU A 95 -18.14 -12.78 4.23
N ILE A 96 -16.94 -13.30 4.49
CA ILE A 96 -16.28 -13.15 5.80
C ILE A 96 -16.08 -11.68 6.09
N MET A 97 -15.52 -10.91 5.14
CA MET A 97 -15.27 -9.48 5.32
C MET A 97 -16.54 -8.66 5.53
N TYR A 98 -17.65 -9.08 4.95
CA TYR A 98 -18.94 -8.39 5.08
C TYR A 98 -19.73 -8.79 6.34
N LEU A 99 -19.75 -10.09 6.67
CA LEU A 99 -20.57 -10.62 7.76
C LEU A 99 -19.87 -10.54 9.12
N LEU A 100 -18.57 -10.84 9.17
CA LEU A 100 -17.85 -10.92 10.45
C LEU A 100 -17.88 -9.61 11.26
N PRO A 101 -17.76 -8.41 10.67
CA PRO A 101 -17.86 -7.15 11.43
C PRO A 101 -19.24 -6.91 12.04
N ARG A 102 -20.28 -7.61 11.57
CA ARG A 102 -21.63 -7.57 12.15
C ARG A 102 -21.76 -8.47 13.39
N LEU A 103 -20.94 -9.54 13.43
CA LEU A 103 -20.94 -10.48 14.54
C LEU A 103 -19.95 -10.09 15.64
N THR A 104 -18.77 -9.61 15.25
CA THR A 104 -17.74 -9.19 16.19
C THR A 104 -16.88 -8.07 15.61
N LYS A 105 -16.48 -7.13 16.47
CA LYS A 105 -15.56 -6.04 16.14
C LYS A 105 -14.18 -6.23 16.77
N VAL A 106 -14.00 -7.32 17.51
CA VAL A 106 -12.76 -7.61 18.27
C VAL A 106 -11.66 -8.10 17.33
N VAL A 107 -12.04 -8.92 16.33
CA VAL A 107 -11.08 -9.54 15.41
C VAL A 107 -11.20 -8.90 14.04
N PRO A 108 -10.09 -8.46 13.43
CA PRO A 108 -10.09 -7.90 12.08
C PRO A 108 -10.55 -8.93 11.04
N ALA A 109 -11.64 -8.62 10.33
CA ALA A 109 -12.21 -9.53 9.33
C ALA A 109 -11.22 -9.96 8.23
N PRO A 110 -10.34 -9.09 7.71
CA PRO A 110 -9.32 -9.50 6.74
C PRO A 110 -8.38 -10.58 7.28
N LEU A 111 -7.98 -10.48 8.55
CA LEU A 111 -7.11 -11.49 9.17
C LEU A 111 -7.80 -12.86 9.22
N VAL A 112 -9.05 -12.89 9.64
CA VAL A 112 -9.84 -14.13 9.68
C VAL A 112 -10.01 -14.73 8.29
N ALA A 113 -10.31 -13.90 7.29
CA ALA A 113 -10.43 -14.36 5.89
C ALA A 113 -9.13 -14.99 5.40
N ILE A 114 -7.97 -14.33 5.62
CA ILE A 114 -6.67 -14.87 5.22
C ILE A 114 -6.40 -16.21 5.91
N VAL A 115 -6.55 -16.29 7.23
CA VAL A 115 -6.25 -17.50 7.99
C VAL A 115 -7.16 -18.66 7.58
N LEU A 116 -8.47 -18.42 7.45
CA LEU A 116 -9.43 -19.48 7.11
C LEU A 116 -9.25 -19.95 5.67
N LEU A 117 -9.11 -19.03 4.69
CA LEU A 117 -9.00 -19.42 3.29
C LEU A 117 -7.65 -20.04 2.98
N THR A 118 -6.56 -19.51 3.54
CA THR A 118 -5.23 -20.12 3.40
C THR A 118 -5.19 -21.48 4.09
N GLY A 119 -5.73 -21.60 5.32
CA GLY A 119 -5.84 -22.84 6.03
C GLY A 119 -6.64 -23.89 5.24
N ALA A 120 -7.78 -23.51 4.66
CA ALA A 120 -8.56 -24.37 3.80
C ALA A 120 -7.78 -24.80 2.55
N ALA A 121 -7.11 -23.87 1.88
CA ALA A 121 -6.30 -24.16 0.69
C ALA A 121 -5.19 -25.19 1.00
N VAL A 122 -4.50 -25.04 2.12
CA VAL A 122 -3.42 -25.94 2.55
C VAL A 122 -3.97 -27.31 2.99
N VAL A 123 -4.99 -27.34 3.86
CA VAL A 123 -5.53 -28.59 4.41
C VAL A 123 -6.18 -29.46 3.33
N PHE A 124 -6.91 -28.85 2.41
CA PHE A 124 -7.58 -29.58 1.31
C PHE A 124 -6.71 -29.72 0.06
N GLY A 125 -5.47 -29.23 0.06
CA GLY A 125 -4.56 -29.31 -1.07
C GLY A 125 -5.12 -28.65 -2.34
N LEU A 126 -5.80 -27.50 -2.20
CA LEU A 126 -6.46 -26.84 -3.32
C LEU A 126 -5.41 -26.30 -4.29
N ASN A 127 -5.56 -26.64 -5.57
CA ASN A 127 -4.70 -26.09 -6.62
C ASN A 127 -5.19 -24.69 -7.02
N VAL A 128 -4.76 -23.71 -6.28
CA VAL A 128 -5.08 -22.28 -6.50
C VAL A 128 -3.78 -21.45 -6.49
N PRO A 129 -3.73 -20.34 -7.24
CA PRO A 129 -2.57 -19.46 -7.24
C PRO A 129 -2.23 -18.98 -5.83
N THR A 130 -0.96 -19.01 -5.50
CA THR A 130 -0.42 -18.58 -4.21
C THR A 130 0.43 -17.32 -4.35
N VAL A 131 0.75 -16.68 -3.23
CA VAL A 131 1.66 -15.52 -3.24
C VAL A 131 3.04 -15.90 -3.78
N GLY A 132 3.49 -17.15 -3.55
CA GLY A 132 4.74 -17.67 -4.09
C GLY A 132 4.79 -17.74 -5.61
N ASP A 133 3.64 -17.89 -6.27
CA ASP A 133 3.55 -17.94 -7.74
C ASP A 133 3.70 -16.53 -8.37
N GLN A 134 3.55 -15.48 -7.58
CA GLN A 134 3.72 -14.09 -8.02
C GLN A 134 5.19 -13.64 -8.01
N GLY A 135 6.07 -14.40 -7.37
CA GLY A 135 7.50 -14.13 -7.27
C GLY A 135 8.11 -14.76 -6.04
N GLU A 136 9.44 -14.90 -6.06
CA GLU A 136 10.16 -15.42 -4.91
C GLU A 136 10.08 -14.44 -3.72
N LEU A 137 9.57 -14.95 -2.60
CA LEU A 137 9.58 -14.18 -1.36
C LEU A 137 11.01 -14.11 -0.81
N PRO A 138 11.46 -12.95 -0.30
CA PRO A 138 12.78 -12.82 0.32
C PRO A 138 12.93 -13.83 1.46
N ARG A 139 14.02 -14.60 1.44
CA ARG A 139 14.35 -15.60 2.46
C ARG A 139 15.32 -15.07 3.53
N SER A 140 15.81 -13.85 3.35
CA SER A 140 16.74 -13.16 4.24
C SER A 140 16.20 -11.80 4.63
N LEU A 141 16.78 -11.21 5.66
CA LEU A 141 16.57 -9.80 6.00
C LEU A 141 17.07 -8.93 4.83
N PRO A 142 16.45 -7.75 4.61
CA PRO A 142 16.92 -6.82 3.62
C PRO A 142 18.39 -6.46 3.84
N GLU A 143 19.21 -6.63 2.82
CA GLU A 143 20.59 -6.16 2.85
C GLU A 143 20.64 -4.68 2.57
N LEU A 144 21.65 -4.00 3.13
CA LEU A 144 21.89 -2.60 2.82
C LEU A 144 22.34 -2.50 1.35
N PHE A 145 21.45 -2.04 0.50
CA PHE A 145 21.65 -1.99 -0.93
C PHE A 145 21.80 -0.54 -1.39
N ILE A 146 22.90 -0.25 -2.05
CA ILE A 146 23.11 1.04 -2.73
C ILE A 146 22.78 0.84 -4.21
N PRO A 147 21.75 1.55 -4.74
CA PRO A 147 21.32 1.36 -6.11
C PRO A 147 22.43 1.78 -7.09
N ASN A 148 22.72 0.91 -8.06
CA ASN A 148 23.69 1.18 -9.10
C ASN A 148 23.01 1.82 -10.32
N VAL A 149 22.63 3.08 -10.17
CA VAL A 149 22.02 3.87 -11.25
C VAL A 149 22.94 5.03 -11.65
N PRO A 150 23.02 5.38 -12.94
CA PRO A 150 23.76 6.56 -13.38
C PRO A 150 23.19 7.84 -12.74
N LEU A 151 24.05 8.66 -12.13
CA LEU A 151 23.63 9.95 -11.57
C LEU A 151 23.61 11.01 -12.70
N ASN A 152 22.65 10.89 -13.60
CA ASN A 152 22.47 11.77 -14.74
C ASN A 152 21.02 12.31 -14.81
N LEU A 153 20.81 13.27 -15.71
CA LEU A 153 19.49 13.89 -15.89
C LEU A 153 18.45 12.89 -16.41
N GLU A 154 18.85 11.91 -17.20
CA GLU A 154 17.97 10.88 -17.74
C GLU A 154 17.39 10.01 -16.63
N THR A 155 18.24 9.52 -15.73
CA THR A 155 17.79 8.77 -14.54
C THR A 155 16.82 9.61 -13.72
N LEU A 156 17.13 10.88 -13.48
CA LEU A 156 16.27 11.76 -12.73
C LEU A 156 14.91 11.96 -13.42
N GLN A 157 14.88 12.11 -14.74
CA GLN A 157 13.63 12.23 -15.51
C GLN A 157 12.76 10.97 -15.42
N ILE A 158 13.38 9.79 -15.33
CA ILE A 158 12.65 8.52 -15.15
C ILE A 158 12.06 8.42 -13.76
N ILE A 159 12.86 8.64 -12.70
CA ILE A 159 12.44 8.37 -11.33
C ILE A 159 11.67 9.51 -10.67
N ALA A 160 11.89 10.77 -11.06
CA ALA A 160 11.29 11.92 -10.39
C ALA A 160 9.75 11.93 -10.39
N PRO A 161 9.04 11.62 -11.49
CA PRO A 161 7.57 11.58 -11.47
C PRO A 161 7.03 10.59 -10.43
N PHE A 162 7.61 9.41 -10.36
CA PHE A 162 7.22 8.37 -9.42
C PHE A 162 7.61 8.72 -7.99
N ALA A 163 8.80 9.29 -7.77
CA ALA A 163 9.25 9.74 -6.46
C ALA A 163 8.38 10.88 -5.90
N ILE A 164 7.99 11.84 -6.74
CA ILE A 164 7.07 12.92 -6.36
C ILE A 164 5.70 12.35 -6.02
N ALA A 165 5.16 11.48 -6.88
CA ALA A 165 3.86 10.85 -6.65
C ALA A 165 3.87 10.03 -5.34
N MET A 166 4.92 9.22 -5.12
CA MET A 166 5.12 8.47 -3.88
C MET A 166 5.20 9.41 -2.66
N ALA A 167 5.95 10.50 -2.76
CA ALA A 167 6.11 11.44 -1.66
C ALA A 167 4.78 12.10 -1.29
N VAL A 168 4.01 12.55 -2.27
CA VAL A 168 2.70 13.18 -2.06
C VAL A 168 1.71 12.18 -1.48
N VAL A 169 1.60 10.97 -2.04
CA VAL A 169 0.70 9.93 -1.54
C VAL A 169 1.07 9.57 -0.10
N GLY A 170 2.34 9.33 0.20
CA GLY A 170 2.78 8.96 1.55
C GLY A 170 2.53 10.06 2.59
N ILE A 171 2.72 11.34 2.23
CA ILE A 171 2.37 12.47 3.11
C ILE A 171 0.86 12.50 3.34
N LEU A 172 0.03 12.38 2.28
CA LEU A 172 -1.43 12.38 2.40
C LEU A 172 -1.91 11.26 3.31
N GLU A 173 -1.44 10.03 3.13
CA GLU A 173 -1.80 8.90 3.98
C GLU A 173 -1.42 9.10 5.45
N SER A 174 -0.20 9.55 5.71
CA SER A 174 0.28 9.81 7.07
C SER A 174 -0.54 10.90 7.75
N LEU A 175 -0.86 11.97 7.04
CA LEU A 175 -1.62 13.09 7.60
C LEU A 175 -3.12 12.76 7.77
N MET A 176 -3.69 11.94 6.88
CA MET A 176 -5.05 11.43 7.04
C MET A 176 -5.16 10.53 8.28
N THR A 177 -4.16 9.67 8.49
CA THR A 177 -4.09 8.81 9.68
C THR A 177 -3.94 9.66 10.95
N ALA A 178 -3.06 10.67 10.93
CA ALA A 178 -2.92 11.60 12.05
C ALA A 178 -4.24 12.29 12.38
N LYS A 179 -4.96 12.79 11.38
CA LYS A 179 -6.27 13.42 11.57
C LYS A 179 -7.31 12.46 12.13
N LEU A 180 -7.34 11.21 11.66
CA LEU A 180 -8.23 10.20 12.19
C LEU A 180 -7.96 9.94 13.68
N VAL A 181 -6.68 9.85 14.05
CA VAL A 181 -6.27 9.69 15.46
C VAL A 181 -6.66 10.92 16.27
N ASP A 182 -6.54 12.14 15.72
CA ASP A 182 -7.01 13.39 16.37
C ASP A 182 -8.49 13.33 16.67
N ASP A 183 -9.29 12.92 15.70
CA ASP A 183 -10.75 12.84 15.83
C ASP A 183 -11.17 11.78 16.88
N ILE A 184 -10.46 10.66 16.97
CA ILE A 184 -10.74 9.58 17.93
C ILE A 184 -10.29 9.98 19.33
N THR A 185 -9.10 10.55 19.47
CA THR A 185 -8.51 10.86 20.79
C THR A 185 -8.88 12.24 21.31
N LYS A 186 -9.53 13.06 20.48
CA LYS A 186 -9.87 14.46 20.75
C LYS A 186 -8.67 15.31 21.20
N THR A 187 -7.48 14.98 20.72
CA THR A 187 -6.24 15.68 20.99
C THR A 187 -5.59 16.13 19.67
N PRO A 188 -5.19 17.39 19.53
CA PRO A 188 -4.58 17.86 18.28
C PRO A 188 -3.17 17.28 18.09
N SER A 189 -2.85 16.92 16.84
CA SER A 189 -1.47 16.61 16.42
C SER A 189 -0.69 17.91 16.21
N ASN A 190 0.52 17.98 16.72
CA ASN A 190 1.48 19.05 16.46
C ASN A 190 2.23 18.80 15.16
#